data_f9b5c49bb21b1059bcdf121dc9b50006
#
_entry.id   f9b5c49bb21b1059bcdf121dc9b50006
#
_cell.length_a   1.000
_cell.length_b   1.000
_cell.length_c   1.000
_cell.angle_alpha   90.00
_cell.angle_beta   90.00
_cell.angle_gamma   90.00
#
_symmetry.space_group_name_H-M   'P 1'
#
loop_
_entity.id
_entity.type
_entity.pdbx_description
1 polymer ?
#
loop_
_entity_poly.entity_id
_entity_poly.type
_entity_poly.pdbx_seq_one_letter_code
_entity_poly.pdbx_strand_id
1 'polypeptide(L)'
;MTEIDMKGNPFFLDEEGENWVLDTWKNMSLEQKCGQVFCPMGFNGEEETLKHFTQDIQVGGLMYRADSAENIQDIYRKLQAFSNIPLLLAANTEAGGDGLAYEGTSFGKPMAVAATDDPENGYRMGYTACKEGAALGLNWSFAPIVDINYDFHNPITNVRTFGSDPKKVLDFALEYMKGADECGVAVAIKHFPGDGVDERDQHILTSVNSFSTEKWDETYGYVYGNLIKKGAKTVMVGHIAQPAYVKALNPQATREEMLRPASLSKELLTGLLRGKLGFNGLISTDATPMVGFTAAMKRSEAIVQAINAGCDMILFNKSLEEDFGYLLAGAKTRNLSMDRLDEAVLRILATKASLGLHKKKAEGTLVPEKEALEIVGCEKHKSWAKKVADQAITLVRDEQELLPISPKKYKRVYLNVIQKDLDPENAFVQSWKEKFEQEGFQVTVRDRRVSISMEDFVNPAGMTPEKGKLMHEMYRSVEEMKQDYDLYVYICNMENASNNTTLRLNWNVCFGLGDDAPWFAPEIPALMIST
;
A
#
# COMPACT_ATOMS: atom_id res chain seq x y z
N MET A 1 -22.42 -20.00 -18.47
CA MET A 1 -22.17 -19.23 -17.23
C MET A 1 -21.49 -20.16 -16.25
N THR A 2 -20.31 -19.83 -15.76
CA THR A 2 -19.75 -20.48 -14.56
C THR A 2 -20.66 -20.05 -13.41
N GLU A 3 -21.32 -21.01 -12.79
CA GLU A 3 -22.26 -20.73 -11.68
C GLU A 3 -21.47 -20.15 -10.52
N ILE A 4 -21.82 -18.92 -10.06
CA ILE A 4 -21.19 -18.29 -8.90
C ILE A 4 -21.74 -18.98 -7.67
N ASP A 5 -20.87 -19.61 -6.88
CA ASP A 5 -21.27 -20.21 -5.61
C ASP A 5 -21.43 -19.12 -4.54
N MET A 6 -22.65 -18.60 -4.41
CA MET A 6 -22.98 -17.56 -3.42
C MET A 6 -23.09 -18.11 -1.99
N LYS A 7 -23.31 -19.43 -1.82
CA LYS A 7 -23.43 -20.10 -0.52
C LYS A 7 -22.10 -20.59 0.02
N GLY A 8 -21.11 -20.74 -0.86
CA GLY A 8 -19.77 -21.17 -0.51
C GLY A 8 -18.81 -20.02 -0.22
N ASN A 9 -17.55 -20.40 0.02
CA ASN A 9 -16.43 -19.49 0.26
C ASN A 9 -16.21 -18.57 -0.95
N PRO A 10 -16.07 -17.25 -0.77
CA PRO A 10 -15.95 -16.51 0.50
C PRO A 10 -17.25 -15.79 0.92
N PHE A 11 -18.37 -16.01 0.23
CA PHE A 11 -19.58 -15.22 0.41
C PHE A 11 -20.45 -15.72 1.57
N PHE A 12 -20.69 -17.04 1.65
CA PHE A 12 -21.51 -17.71 2.65
C PHE A 12 -22.88 -17.05 2.86
N LEU A 13 -23.57 -16.69 1.75
CA LEU A 13 -24.84 -16.01 1.83
C LEU A 13 -25.95 -16.94 2.34
N ASP A 14 -26.81 -16.37 3.18
CA ASP A 14 -28.11 -16.93 3.52
C ASP A 14 -29.11 -16.70 2.35
N GLU A 15 -30.31 -17.28 2.46
CA GLU A 15 -31.35 -17.16 1.43
C GLU A 15 -31.77 -15.71 1.21
N GLU A 16 -31.79 -14.88 2.25
CA GLU A 16 -32.14 -13.45 2.16
C GLU A 16 -31.08 -12.70 1.34
N GLY A 17 -29.78 -12.94 1.63
CA GLY A 17 -28.69 -12.33 0.90
C GLY A 17 -28.64 -12.74 -0.56
N GLU A 18 -28.84 -14.06 -0.86
CA GLU A 18 -28.89 -14.58 -2.22
C GLU A 18 -30.05 -13.96 -3.01
N ASN A 19 -31.25 -13.90 -2.42
CA ASN A 19 -32.42 -13.27 -3.04
C ASN A 19 -32.18 -11.79 -3.32
N TRP A 20 -31.61 -11.05 -2.36
CA TRP A 20 -31.27 -9.65 -2.57
C TRP A 20 -30.31 -9.45 -3.76
N VAL A 21 -29.27 -10.29 -3.88
CA VAL A 21 -28.31 -10.24 -4.99
C VAL A 21 -29.03 -10.47 -6.33
N LEU A 22 -29.82 -11.53 -6.43
CA LEU A 22 -30.50 -11.91 -7.68
C LEU A 22 -31.56 -10.89 -8.09
N ASP A 23 -32.36 -10.40 -7.15
CA ASP A 23 -33.42 -9.42 -7.43
C ASP A 23 -32.79 -8.06 -7.80
N THR A 24 -31.73 -7.64 -7.12
CA THR A 24 -31.02 -6.41 -7.48
C THR A 24 -30.45 -6.52 -8.89
N TRP A 25 -29.70 -7.60 -9.20
CA TRP A 25 -29.12 -7.82 -10.53
C TRP A 25 -30.16 -7.85 -11.67
N LYS A 26 -31.31 -8.55 -11.47
CA LYS A 26 -32.39 -8.66 -12.47
C LYS A 26 -33.00 -7.30 -12.79
N ASN A 27 -33.11 -6.40 -11.82
CA ASN A 27 -33.75 -5.10 -11.98
C ASN A 27 -32.76 -4.01 -12.48
N MET A 28 -31.47 -4.31 -12.63
CA MET A 28 -30.49 -3.34 -13.13
C MET A 28 -30.58 -3.16 -14.64
N SER A 29 -30.52 -1.89 -15.09
CA SER A 29 -30.27 -1.56 -16.50
C SER A 29 -28.84 -1.90 -16.91
N LEU A 30 -28.55 -1.89 -18.21
CA LEU A 30 -27.21 -2.09 -18.73
C LEU A 30 -26.24 -1.00 -18.20
N GLU A 31 -26.68 0.24 -18.16
CA GLU A 31 -25.93 1.38 -17.65
C GLU A 31 -25.56 1.18 -16.16
N GLN A 32 -26.52 0.76 -15.35
CA GLN A 32 -26.29 0.45 -13.94
C GLN A 32 -25.28 -0.68 -13.75
N LYS A 33 -25.39 -1.77 -14.54
CA LYS A 33 -24.43 -2.87 -14.52
C LYS A 33 -23.01 -2.39 -14.87
N CYS A 34 -22.89 -1.54 -15.91
CA CYS A 34 -21.62 -0.93 -16.28
C CYS A 34 -21.07 0.00 -15.17
N GLY A 35 -21.94 0.76 -14.49
CA GLY A 35 -21.52 1.62 -13.37
C GLY A 35 -20.97 0.81 -12.19
N GLN A 36 -21.62 -0.29 -11.84
CA GLN A 36 -21.22 -1.10 -10.67
C GLN A 36 -19.80 -1.67 -10.75
N VAL A 37 -19.22 -1.83 -11.93
CA VAL A 37 -17.85 -2.35 -12.06
C VAL A 37 -16.76 -1.29 -11.86
N PHE A 38 -17.11 -0.06 -11.53
CA PHE A 38 -16.13 1.01 -11.26
C PHE A 38 -16.01 1.32 -9.77
N CYS A 39 -14.77 1.56 -9.35
CA CYS A 39 -14.42 2.10 -8.04
C CYS A 39 -13.43 3.26 -8.24
N PRO A 40 -13.91 4.48 -8.54
CA PRO A 40 -13.07 5.65 -8.71
C PRO A 40 -12.49 6.14 -7.39
N MET A 41 -11.53 7.08 -7.49
CA MET A 41 -11.02 7.82 -6.35
C MET A 41 -11.81 9.13 -6.20
N GLY A 42 -12.32 9.39 -4.99
CA GLY A 42 -12.91 10.67 -4.63
C GLY A 42 -11.84 11.65 -4.13
N PHE A 43 -12.02 12.93 -4.45
CA PHE A 43 -11.07 13.99 -4.09
C PHE A 43 -11.69 15.11 -3.24
N ASN A 44 -13.01 15.21 -3.19
CA ASN A 44 -13.75 16.21 -2.41
C ASN A 44 -15.08 15.66 -1.90
N GLY A 45 -15.73 16.40 -1.03
CA GLY A 45 -17.06 16.08 -0.47
C GLY A 45 -18.20 16.93 -1.04
N GLU A 46 -18.02 17.56 -2.20
CA GLU A 46 -19.03 18.38 -2.85
C GLU A 46 -20.22 17.53 -3.29
N GLU A 47 -21.42 17.96 -2.93
CA GLU A 47 -22.64 17.18 -3.11
C GLU A 47 -22.92 16.82 -4.57
N GLU A 48 -22.61 17.73 -5.50
CA GLU A 48 -22.75 17.50 -6.94
C GLU A 48 -21.83 16.34 -7.39
N THR A 49 -20.56 16.34 -6.96
CA THR A 49 -19.61 15.27 -7.26
C THR A 49 -20.08 13.94 -6.66
N LEU A 50 -20.56 13.94 -5.41
CA LEU A 50 -21.03 12.72 -4.77
C LEU A 50 -22.29 12.16 -5.46
N LYS A 51 -23.21 13.01 -5.90
CA LYS A 51 -24.39 12.61 -6.67
C LYS A 51 -24.03 12.10 -8.05
N HIS A 52 -23.04 12.70 -8.70
CA HIS A 52 -22.54 12.20 -10.00
C HIS A 52 -22.06 10.76 -9.88
N PHE A 53 -21.26 10.41 -8.88
CA PHE A 53 -20.83 9.03 -8.65
C PHE A 53 -22.00 8.08 -8.37
N THR A 54 -22.96 8.51 -7.54
CA THR A 54 -23.98 7.61 -6.96
C THR A 54 -25.28 7.55 -7.75
N GLN A 55 -25.63 8.59 -8.49
CA GLN A 55 -26.90 8.72 -9.20
C GLN A 55 -26.74 8.68 -10.71
N ASP A 56 -25.72 9.37 -11.26
CA ASP A 56 -25.53 9.41 -12.72
C ASP A 56 -24.80 8.15 -13.22
N ILE A 57 -23.63 7.84 -12.67
CA ILE A 57 -22.81 6.68 -13.04
C ILE A 57 -23.21 5.42 -12.25
N GLN A 58 -23.63 5.58 -11.01
CA GLN A 58 -24.02 4.50 -10.09
C GLN A 58 -22.89 3.50 -9.84
N VAL A 59 -21.72 4.01 -9.44
CA VAL A 59 -20.51 3.21 -9.21
C VAL A 59 -20.69 2.15 -8.13
N GLY A 60 -19.94 1.05 -8.22
CA GLY A 60 -20.00 -0.06 -7.26
C GLY A 60 -19.27 0.23 -5.95
N GLY A 61 -18.27 1.09 -5.96
CA GLY A 61 -17.49 1.49 -4.81
C GLY A 61 -16.79 2.80 -5.02
N LEU A 62 -16.15 3.32 -3.96
CA LEU A 62 -15.28 4.49 -3.99
C LEU A 62 -14.12 4.32 -3.02
N MET A 63 -13.00 4.94 -3.33
CA MET A 63 -11.85 5.07 -2.44
C MET A 63 -11.60 6.54 -2.17
N TYR A 64 -11.33 6.88 -0.91
CA TYR A 64 -10.81 8.19 -0.49
C TYR A 64 -9.42 8.03 0.11
N ARG A 65 -8.59 9.06 -0.05
CA ARG A 65 -7.33 9.20 0.70
C ARG A 65 -7.63 9.72 2.10
N ALA A 66 -6.65 9.62 2.99
CA ALA A 66 -6.78 10.12 4.35
C ALA A 66 -7.09 11.62 4.37
N ASP A 67 -8.04 11.96 5.25
CA ASP A 67 -8.42 13.31 5.64
C ASP A 67 -8.75 13.29 7.15
N SER A 68 -9.34 14.34 7.70
CA SER A 68 -9.84 14.29 9.07
C SER A 68 -10.94 13.22 9.22
N ALA A 69 -10.96 12.53 10.34
CA ALA A 69 -11.91 11.44 10.59
C ALA A 69 -13.37 11.93 10.44
N GLU A 70 -13.67 13.14 10.93
CA GLU A 70 -15.00 13.73 10.84
C GLU A 70 -15.41 13.99 9.39
N ASN A 71 -14.50 14.53 8.56
CA ASN A 71 -14.78 14.82 7.15
C ASN A 71 -15.01 13.54 6.34
N ILE A 72 -14.19 12.51 6.53
CA ILE A 72 -14.36 11.21 5.85
C ILE A 72 -15.70 10.57 6.24
N GLN A 73 -16.05 10.55 7.54
CA GLN A 73 -17.31 9.96 7.98
C GLN A 73 -18.53 10.71 7.38
N ASP A 74 -18.48 12.05 7.30
CA ASP A 74 -19.55 12.85 6.69
C ASP A 74 -19.67 12.56 5.18
N ILE A 75 -18.55 12.50 4.45
CA ILE A 75 -18.53 12.15 3.02
C ILE A 75 -19.13 10.75 2.81
N TYR A 76 -18.71 9.76 3.60
CA TYR A 76 -19.17 8.40 3.47
C TYR A 76 -20.66 8.26 3.79
N ARG A 77 -21.15 9.01 4.77
CA ARG A 77 -22.59 9.08 5.10
C ARG A 77 -23.40 9.64 3.94
N LYS A 78 -22.96 10.74 3.32
CA LYS A 78 -23.60 11.32 2.13
C LYS A 78 -23.60 10.36 0.94
N LEU A 79 -22.47 9.74 0.64
CA LEU A 79 -22.34 8.75 -0.44
C LEU A 79 -23.32 7.60 -0.27
N GLN A 80 -23.38 7.01 0.92
CA GLN A 80 -24.31 5.91 1.22
C GLN A 80 -25.77 6.35 1.21
N ALA A 81 -26.04 7.60 1.59
CA ALA A 81 -27.39 8.17 1.53
C ALA A 81 -27.88 8.38 0.09
N PHE A 82 -27.01 8.88 -0.80
CA PHE A 82 -27.35 9.13 -2.21
C PHE A 82 -27.39 7.86 -3.07
N SER A 83 -26.75 6.78 -2.64
CA SER A 83 -26.66 5.53 -3.40
C SER A 83 -27.87 4.64 -3.14
N ASN A 84 -28.50 4.11 -4.21
CA ASN A 84 -29.58 3.12 -4.08
C ASN A 84 -29.03 1.75 -3.67
N ILE A 85 -27.92 1.33 -4.26
CA ILE A 85 -27.22 0.09 -3.94
C ILE A 85 -26.03 0.48 -3.04
N PRO A 86 -25.87 -0.12 -1.85
CA PRO A 86 -24.79 0.26 -0.94
C PRO A 86 -23.42 0.15 -1.62
N LEU A 87 -22.52 1.10 -1.31
CA LEU A 87 -21.21 1.18 -1.91
C LEU A 87 -20.18 0.36 -1.13
N LEU A 88 -19.22 -0.22 -1.87
CA LEU A 88 -17.95 -0.63 -1.29
C LEU A 88 -17.09 0.63 -1.08
N LEU A 89 -16.88 1.00 0.19
CA LEU A 89 -16.08 2.16 0.57
C LEU A 89 -14.69 1.67 1.01
N ALA A 90 -13.68 2.09 0.25
CA ALA A 90 -12.35 1.52 0.33
C ALA A 90 -11.26 2.51 0.80
N ALA A 91 -10.18 1.98 1.37
CA ALA A 91 -8.97 2.73 1.69
C ALA A 91 -7.72 1.84 1.70
N ASN A 92 -6.54 2.47 1.54
CA ASN A 92 -5.25 1.83 1.73
C ASN A 92 -4.90 1.81 3.22
N THR A 93 -5.21 0.72 3.91
CA THR A 93 -4.98 0.56 5.34
C THR A 93 -3.79 -0.36 5.64
N GLU A 94 -2.74 -0.25 4.82
CA GLU A 94 -1.55 -1.12 4.87
C GLU A 94 -0.76 -0.97 6.17
N ALA A 95 -0.75 0.25 6.74
CA ALA A 95 0.02 0.58 7.94
C ALA A 95 -0.87 0.75 9.18
N GLY A 96 -2.18 0.87 9.01
CA GLY A 96 -3.12 1.12 10.10
C GLY A 96 -4.31 1.98 9.69
N GLY A 97 -4.96 2.62 10.66
CA GLY A 97 -6.09 3.53 10.46
C GLY A 97 -5.71 4.87 9.80
N ASP A 98 -4.43 5.24 9.86
CA ASP A 98 -3.85 6.43 9.20
C ASP A 98 -3.99 6.41 7.67
N GLY A 99 -4.26 5.25 7.08
CA GLY A 99 -4.58 5.13 5.65
C GLY A 99 -5.91 5.78 5.24
N LEU A 100 -6.80 6.12 6.18
CA LEU A 100 -8.09 6.76 5.93
C LEU A 100 -8.30 8.03 6.76
N ALA A 101 -7.76 8.12 7.97
CA ALA A 101 -7.89 9.30 8.83
C ALA A 101 -6.53 9.79 9.33
N TYR A 102 -6.29 11.11 9.32
CA TYR A 102 -5.03 11.68 9.84
C TYR A 102 -4.83 11.38 11.33
N GLU A 103 -5.91 11.22 12.09
CA GLU A 103 -5.91 10.87 13.51
C GLU A 103 -5.74 9.37 13.75
N GLY A 104 -5.81 8.56 12.69
CA GLY A 104 -5.71 7.10 12.75
C GLY A 104 -4.37 6.60 13.25
N THR A 105 -4.39 5.44 13.87
CA THR A 105 -3.18 4.81 14.41
C THR A 105 -2.34 4.19 13.29
N SER A 106 -1.04 4.53 13.25
CA SER A 106 -0.06 3.92 12.35
C SER A 106 0.83 2.91 13.09
N PHE A 107 0.99 1.73 12.50
CA PHE A 107 1.95 0.70 12.94
C PHE A 107 3.29 0.79 12.19
N GLY A 108 3.42 1.76 11.30
CA GLY A 108 4.52 1.83 10.35
C GLY A 108 4.35 0.84 9.19
N LYS A 109 5.45 0.52 8.52
CA LYS A 109 5.37 -0.38 7.37
C LYS A 109 5.25 -1.85 7.79
N PRO A 110 4.60 -2.72 6.98
CA PRO A 110 4.44 -4.15 7.29
C PRO A 110 5.75 -4.87 7.64
N MET A 111 6.88 -4.51 7.04
CA MET A 111 8.18 -5.09 7.38
C MET A 111 8.58 -4.82 8.84
N ALA A 112 8.28 -3.65 9.39
CA ALA A 112 8.52 -3.36 10.80
C ALA A 112 7.65 -4.22 11.71
N VAL A 113 6.37 -4.43 11.34
CA VAL A 113 5.48 -5.34 12.06
C VAL A 113 6.01 -6.79 12.00
N ALA A 114 6.48 -7.22 10.83
CA ALA A 114 7.08 -8.55 10.66
C ALA A 114 8.41 -8.73 11.40
N ALA A 115 9.18 -7.65 11.61
CA ALA A 115 10.43 -7.69 12.38
C ALA A 115 10.23 -8.05 13.86
N THR A 116 9.01 -7.95 14.37
CA THR A 116 8.67 -8.41 15.73
C THR A 116 8.66 -9.92 15.90
N ASP A 117 8.67 -10.69 14.82
CA ASP A 117 8.51 -12.17 14.78
C ASP A 117 7.26 -12.71 15.53
N ASP A 118 6.28 -11.84 15.81
CA ASP A 118 5.03 -12.15 16.49
C ASP A 118 3.82 -11.86 15.56
N PRO A 119 3.22 -12.89 14.92
CA PRO A 119 2.08 -12.71 14.02
C PRO A 119 0.85 -12.05 14.67
N GLU A 120 0.70 -12.11 16.00
CA GLU A 120 -0.34 -11.39 16.74
C GLU A 120 -0.27 -9.87 16.49
N ASN A 121 0.90 -9.33 16.15
CA ASN A 121 1.05 -7.94 15.75
C ASN A 121 0.45 -7.68 14.35
N GLY A 122 0.38 -8.68 13.47
CA GLY A 122 -0.40 -8.64 12.23
C GLY A 122 -1.90 -8.50 12.51
N TYR A 123 -2.43 -9.27 13.49
CA TYR A 123 -3.80 -9.12 13.96
C TYR A 123 -4.06 -7.72 14.53
N ARG A 124 -3.20 -7.22 15.42
CA ARG A 124 -3.35 -5.89 16.02
C ARG A 124 -3.39 -4.80 14.96
N MET A 125 -2.53 -4.88 13.95
CA MET A 125 -2.52 -3.94 12.83
C MET A 125 -3.82 -4.04 12.01
N GLY A 126 -4.24 -5.23 11.59
CA GLY A 126 -5.45 -5.45 10.82
C GLY A 126 -6.73 -5.05 11.56
N TYR A 127 -6.82 -5.43 12.84
CA TYR A 127 -7.94 -5.04 13.71
C TYR A 127 -8.02 -3.52 13.87
N THR A 128 -6.89 -2.86 14.20
CA THR A 128 -6.86 -1.40 14.39
C THR A 128 -7.24 -0.67 13.11
N ALA A 129 -6.61 -1.03 11.99
CA ALA A 129 -6.88 -0.45 10.68
C ALA A 129 -8.36 -0.53 10.30
N CYS A 130 -8.95 -1.73 10.47
CA CYS A 130 -10.33 -1.97 10.08
C CYS A 130 -11.34 -1.48 11.13
N LYS A 131 -10.98 -1.49 12.43
CA LYS A 131 -11.85 -0.98 13.49
C LYS A 131 -11.99 0.53 13.42
N GLU A 132 -10.87 1.24 13.25
CA GLU A 132 -10.87 2.70 13.05
C GLU A 132 -11.55 3.05 11.72
N GLY A 133 -11.25 2.32 10.64
CA GLY A 133 -11.89 2.53 9.34
C GLY A 133 -13.40 2.28 9.37
N ALA A 134 -13.86 1.21 10.03
CA ALA A 134 -15.28 0.91 10.16
C ALA A 134 -16.06 1.99 10.92
N ALA A 135 -15.43 2.66 11.89
CA ALA A 135 -16.01 3.81 12.58
C ALA A 135 -16.31 5.00 11.64
N LEU A 136 -15.57 5.08 10.55
CA LEU A 136 -15.77 6.07 9.49
C LEU A 136 -16.76 5.60 8.40
N GLY A 137 -17.08 4.28 8.37
CA GLY A 137 -17.93 3.66 7.36
C GLY A 137 -17.16 2.86 6.31
N LEU A 138 -15.84 2.65 6.48
CA LEU A 138 -15.04 1.74 5.66
C LEU A 138 -15.61 0.32 5.73
N ASN A 139 -15.71 -0.35 4.57
CA ASN A 139 -16.11 -1.76 4.49
C ASN A 139 -15.20 -2.59 3.58
N TRP A 140 -14.17 -1.96 2.97
CA TRP A 140 -13.23 -2.63 2.08
C TRP A 140 -11.80 -2.10 2.29
N SER A 141 -10.91 -2.91 2.82
CA SER A 141 -9.50 -2.61 3.05
C SER A 141 -8.65 -3.07 1.86
N PHE A 142 -7.85 -2.17 1.28
CA PHE A 142 -6.85 -2.53 0.27
C PHE A 142 -5.54 -3.01 0.91
N ALA A 143 -5.68 -3.98 1.80
CA ALA A 143 -4.63 -4.70 2.52
C ALA A 143 -5.16 -6.11 2.89
N PRO A 144 -4.28 -7.05 3.29
CA PRO A 144 -2.83 -6.93 3.44
C PRO A 144 -2.09 -7.08 2.10
N ILE A 145 -0.83 -6.56 2.07
CA ILE A 145 0.11 -6.87 1.01
C ILE A 145 0.69 -8.26 1.27
N VAL A 146 0.59 -9.13 0.28
CA VAL A 146 1.07 -10.51 0.32
C VAL A 146 2.16 -10.78 -0.72
N ASP A 147 2.73 -9.72 -1.26
CA ASP A 147 3.95 -9.75 -2.05
C ASP A 147 5.13 -10.23 -1.19
N ILE A 148 6.14 -10.79 -1.85
CA ILE A 148 7.29 -11.38 -1.17
C ILE A 148 8.56 -10.65 -1.61
N ASN A 149 9.33 -10.11 -0.67
CA ASN A 149 10.51 -9.30 -0.94
C ASN A 149 11.71 -10.16 -1.34
N TYR A 150 11.68 -10.75 -2.55
CA TYR A 150 12.81 -11.51 -3.09
C TYR A 150 13.91 -10.59 -3.63
N ASP A 151 13.53 -9.48 -4.23
CA ASP A 151 14.46 -8.46 -4.71
C ASP A 151 14.31 -7.18 -3.90
N PHE A 152 15.29 -6.90 -3.05
CA PHE A 152 15.29 -5.70 -2.21
C PHE A 152 15.44 -4.39 -3.01
N HIS A 153 15.81 -4.47 -4.30
CA HIS A 153 15.83 -3.31 -5.20
C HIS A 153 14.43 -2.94 -5.71
N ASN A 154 13.43 -3.82 -5.53
CA ASN A 154 12.07 -3.48 -5.91
C ASN A 154 11.59 -2.26 -5.10
N PRO A 155 11.29 -1.12 -5.75
CA PRO A 155 11.00 0.12 -5.03
C PRO A 155 9.58 0.18 -4.47
N ILE A 156 8.72 -0.80 -4.79
CA ILE A 156 7.29 -0.80 -4.47
C ILE A 156 6.96 -1.74 -3.34
N THR A 157 7.50 -2.94 -3.35
CA THR A 157 7.23 -3.95 -2.33
C THR A 157 8.09 -3.72 -1.09
N ASN A 158 9.37 -3.88 -1.16
CA ASN A 158 10.37 -3.60 -0.14
C ASN A 158 9.79 -3.61 1.29
N VAL A 159 9.77 -2.47 1.97
CA VAL A 159 9.28 -2.32 3.34
C VAL A 159 7.75 -2.52 3.50
N ARG A 160 7.00 -2.53 2.40
CA ARG A 160 5.55 -2.77 2.40
C ARG A 160 5.19 -4.25 2.52
N THR A 161 6.16 -5.16 2.45
CA THR A 161 5.92 -6.61 2.62
C THR A 161 6.18 -7.07 4.05
N PHE A 162 5.65 -8.25 4.40
CA PHE A 162 6.01 -8.94 5.65
C PHE A 162 7.35 -9.71 5.54
N GLY A 163 8.16 -9.43 4.52
CA GLY A 163 9.50 -9.98 4.34
C GLY A 163 9.65 -10.89 3.14
N SER A 164 10.72 -11.72 3.13
CA SER A 164 11.12 -12.58 2.02
C SER A 164 10.78 -14.07 2.20
N ASP A 165 10.21 -14.46 3.33
CA ASP A 165 9.76 -15.83 3.59
C ASP A 165 8.26 -15.96 3.34
N PRO A 166 7.82 -16.81 2.37
CA PRO A 166 6.41 -17.03 2.08
C PRO A 166 5.57 -17.46 3.29
N LYS A 167 6.17 -18.24 4.20
CA LYS A 167 5.46 -18.68 5.41
C LYS A 167 5.21 -17.51 6.35
N LYS A 168 6.20 -16.66 6.56
CA LYS A 168 6.07 -15.46 7.40
C LYS A 168 5.04 -14.50 6.81
N VAL A 169 5.08 -14.26 5.49
CA VAL A 169 4.08 -13.45 4.78
C VAL A 169 2.67 -14.01 5.02
N LEU A 170 2.49 -15.32 4.88
CA LEU A 170 1.20 -15.98 5.11
C LEU A 170 0.73 -15.81 6.57
N ASP A 171 1.59 -16.08 7.55
CA ASP A 171 1.24 -16.05 8.96
C ASP A 171 0.75 -14.64 9.38
N PHE A 172 1.46 -13.58 9.00
CA PHE A 172 1.05 -12.20 9.28
C PHE A 172 -0.20 -11.77 8.50
N ALA A 173 -0.33 -12.18 7.23
CA ALA A 173 -1.50 -11.86 6.42
C ALA A 173 -2.78 -12.54 6.94
N LEU A 174 -2.69 -13.78 7.43
CA LEU A 174 -3.82 -14.49 8.06
C LEU A 174 -4.31 -13.75 9.31
N GLU A 175 -3.39 -13.32 10.15
CA GLU A 175 -3.74 -12.57 11.36
C GLU A 175 -4.30 -11.17 11.03
N TYR A 176 -3.77 -10.48 10.01
CA TYR A 176 -4.38 -9.25 9.52
C TYR A 176 -5.83 -9.49 9.06
N MET A 177 -6.07 -10.52 8.25
CA MET A 177 -7.42 -10.88 7.78
C MET A 177 -8.37 -11.15 8.94
N LYS A 178 -7.93 -11.90 9.95
CA LYS A 178 -8.73 -12.19 11.14
C LYS A 178 -9.15 -10.91 11.85
N GLY A 179 -8.24 -9.95 12.05
CA GLY A 179 -8.56 -8.66 12.65
C GLY A 179 -9.57 -7.85 11.82
N ALA A 180 -9.45 -7.89 10.50
CA ALA A 180 -10.39 -7.22 9.60
C ALA A 180 -11.79 -7.88 9.61
N ASP A 181 -11.84 -9.20 9.60
CA ASP A 181 -13.10 -9.96 9.63
C ASP A 181 -13.90 -9.68 10.91
N GLU A 182 -13.25 -9.56 12.06
CA GLU A 182 -13.89 -9.17 13.33
C GLU A 182 -14.53 -7.77 13.28
N CYS A 183 -14.04 -6.91 12.37
CA CYS A 183 -14.59 -5.57 12.16
C CYS A 183 -15.66 -5.53 11.05
N GLY A 184 -15.94 -6.65 10.38
CA GLY A 184 -16.87 -6.73 9.25
C GLY A 184 -16.37 -6.00 8.00
N VAL A 185 -15.06 -5.93 7.79
CA VAL A 185 -14.40 -5.27 6.66
C VAL A 185 -13.78 -6.33 5.74
N ALA A 186 -14.10 -6.27 4.45
CA ALA A 186 -13.44 -7.13 3.46
C ALA A 186 -12.00 -6.69 3.24
N VAL A 187 -11.11 -7.65 3.06
CA VAL A 187 -9.71 -7.39 2.68
C VAL A 187 -9.50 -7.63 1.19
N ALA A 188 -8.59 -6.89 0.57
CA ALA A 188 -8.07 -7.15 -0.76
C ALA A 188 -6.60 -7.59 -0.66
N ILE A 189 -6.37 -8.90 -0.74
CA ILE A 189 -5.00 -9.43 -0.77
C ILE A 189 -4.32 -9.06 -2.10
N LYS A 190 -3.09 -8.53 -2.04
CA LYS A 190 -2.44 -7.88 -3.19
C LYS A 190 -0.93 -8.04 -3.20
N HIS A 191 -0.30 -7.96 -4.41
CA HIS A 191 -0.83 -7.69 -5.75
C HIS A 191 -0.68 -8.95 -6.62
N PHE A 192 -1.77 -9.67 -6.89
CA PHE A 192 -1.72 -10.91 -7.69
C PHE A 192 -1.17 -10.63 -9.11
N PRO A 193 -0.31 -11.49 -9.71
CA PRO A 193 0.17 -12.80 -9.25
C PRO A 193 1.39 -12.76 -8.31
N GLY A 194 1.73 -11.62 -7.77
CA GLY A 194 2.81 -11.42 -6.79
C GLY A 194 3.95 -10.55 -7.32
N ASP A 195 4.22 -9.45 -6.63
CA ASP A 195 5.33 -8.53 -6.86
C ASP A 195 6.52 -8.88 -5.96
N GLY A 196 7.67 -8.21 -6.17
CA GLY A 196 8.87 -8.36 -5.36
C GLY A 196 9.94 -9.28 -5.95
N VAL A 197 9.77 -9.76 -7.19
CA VAL A 197 10.77 -10.57 -7.94
C VAL A 197 11.59 -9.70 -8.88
N ASP A 198 11.01 -8.59 -9.36
CA ASP A 198 11.55 -7.71 -10.38
C ASP A 198 11.84 -6.34 -9.75
N GLU A 199 12.93 -5.69 -10.11
CA GLU A 199 13.27 -4.33 -9.69
C GLU A 199 12.44 -3.23 -10.40
N ARG A 200 11.55 -3.61 -11.32
CA ARG A 200 10.68 -2.69 -12.04
C ARG A 200 9.47 -2.28 -11.21
N ASP A 201 9.11 -1.01 -11.36
CA ASP A 201 7.93 -0.42 -10.73
C ASP A 201 6.72 -0.49 -11.68
N GLN A 202 5.66 -1.21 -11.29
CA GLN A 202 4.44 -1.34 -12.10
C GLN A 202 3.70 0.00 -12.29
N HIS A 203 4.02 1.06 -11.55
CA HIS A 203 3.49 2.40 -11.80
C HIS A 203 4.05 3.03 -13.07
N ILE A 204 5.28 2.68 -13.48
CA ILE A 204 6.00 3.27 -14.62
C ILE A 204 6.25 2.31 -15.78
N LEU A 205 6.13 1.00 -15.56
CA LEU A 205 6.17 -0.03 -16.62
C LEU A 205 5.63 -1.37 -16.08
N THR A 206 5.36 -2.35 -16.96
CA THR A 206 4.92 -3.67 -16.53
C THR A 206 6.05 -4.39 -15.78
N SER A 207 5.78 -4.79 -14.53
CA SER A 207 6.65 -5.67 -13.75
C SER A 207 6.49 -7.13 -14.20
N VAL A 208 7.50 -7.98 -13.95
CA VAL A 208 7.48 -9.38 -14.38
C VAL A 208 7.82 -10.29 -13.21
N ASN A 209 6.88 -11.12 -12.79
CA ASN A 209 7.21 -12.27 -11.95
C ASN A 209 7.78 -13.38 -12.84
N SER A 210 9.11 -13.53 -12.83
CA SER A 210 9.86 -14.41 -13.71
C SER A 210 9.98 -15.86 -13.20
N PHE A 211 9.31 -16.23 -12.11
CA PHE A 211 9.38 -17.57 -11.55
C PHE A 211 8.76 -18.61 -12.48
N SER A 212 9.33 -19.83 -12.46
CA SER A 212 8.69 -21.00 -13.07
C SER A 212 7.34 -21.29 -12.39
N THR A 213 6.52 -22.10 -13.01
CA THR A 213 5.24 -22.54 -12.43
C THR A 213 5.43 -23.22 -11.08
N GLU A 214 6.44 -24.07 -10.94
CA GLU A 214 6.75 -24.81 -9.72
C GLU A 214 7.18 -23.86 -8.60
N LYS A 215 8.11 -22.94 -8.91
CA LYS A 215 8.57 -21.95 -7.92
C LYS A 215 7.47 -21.00 -7.49
N TRP A 216 6.62 -20.58 -8.42
CA TRP A 216 5.46 -19.75 -8.12
C TRP A 216 4.46 -20.49 -7.22
N ASP A 217 4.18 -21.76 -7.50
CA ASP A 217 3.31 -22.61 -6.68
C ASP A 217 3.80 -22.76 -5.24
N GLU A 218 5.11 -22.96 -5.07
CA GLU A 218 5.76 -23.09 -3.76
C GLU A 218 5.79 -21.79 -2.95
N THR A 219 5.62 -20.65 -3.60
CA THR A 219 5.76 -19.32 -3.00
C THR A 219 4.44 -18.55 -3.01
N TYR A 220 4.16 -17.79 -4.05
CA TYR A 220 2.91 -17.01 -4.20
C TYR A 220 1.67 -17.90 -4.23
N GLY A 221 1.73 -19.02 -4.94
CA GLY A 221 0.65 -20.02 -5.00
C GLY A 221 0.31 -20.56 -3.61
N TYR A 222 1.35 -20.83 -2.80
CA TYR A 222 1.18 -21.23 -1.39
C TYR A 222 0.47 -20.14 -0.58
N VAL A 223 0.90 -18.89 -0.69
CA VAL A 223 0.32 -17.77 0.07
C VAL A 223 -1.13 -17.52 -0.36
N TYR A 224 -1.37 -17.27 -1.66
CA TYR A 224 -2.73 -17.01 -2.18
C TYR A 224 -3.69 -18.18 -1.93
N GLY A 225 -3.23 -19.41 -2.18
CA GLY A 225 -4.07 -20.60 -2.00
C GLY A 225 -4.55 -20.79 -0.56
N ASN A 226 -3.70 -20.51 0.44
CA ASN A 226 -4.08 -20.59 1.84
C ASN A 226 -5.02 -19.43 2.25
N LEU A 227 -4.74 -18.20 1.83
CA LEU A 227 -5.61 -17.06 2.13
C LEU A 227 -7.01 -17.22 1.50
N ILE A 228 -7.09 -17.71 0.26
CA ILE A 228 -8.35 -18.02 -0.42
C ILE A 228 -9.14 -19.08 0.36
N LYS A 229 -8.50 -20.18 0.76
CA LYS A 229 -9.14 -21.22 1.58
C LYS A 229 -9.65 -20.68 2.92
N LYS A 230 -9.01 -19.67 3.47
CA LYS A 230 -9.39 -19.02 4.74
C LYS A 230 -10.42 -17.89 4.57
N GLY A 231 -10.94 -17.68 3.37
CA GLY A 231 -12.07 -16.78 3.14
C GLY A 231 -11.72 -15.37 2.67
N ALA A 232 -10.53 -15.16 2.07
CA ALA A 232 -10.23 -13.87 1.44
C ALA A 232 -11.35 -13.48 0.45
N LYS A 233 -12.02 -12.35 0.72
CA LYS A 233 -13.20 -11.93 -0.05
C LYS A 233 -12.83 -11.30 -1.37
N THR A 234 -11.71 -10.59 -1.41
CA THR A 234 -11.30 -9.89 -2.63
C THR A 234 -9.80 -10.04 -2.90
N VAL A 235 -9.43 -10.01 -4.19
CA VAL A 235 -8.06 -10.03 -4.67
C VAL A 235 -7.84 -8.81 -5.56
N MET A 236 -6.81 -8.02 -5.26
CA MET A 236 -6.36 -6.94 -6.15
C MET A 236 -5.26 -7.48 -7.06
N VAL A 237 -5.47 -7.31 -8.37
CA VAL A 237 -4.57 -7.82 -9.40
C VAL A 237 -3.66 -6.71 -9.89
N GLY A 238 -2.36 -6.90 -9.73
CA GLY A 238 -1.33 -5.95 -10.18
C GLY A 238 -1.13 -5.95 -11.70
N HIS A 239 -0.41 -4.93 -12.17
CA HIS A 239 0.01 -4.85 -13.57
C HIS A 239 1.33 -5.59 -13.79
N ILE A 240 1.32 -6.88 -13.42
CA ILE A 240 2.46 -7.78 -13.34
C ILE A 240 2.23 -8.93 -14.31
N ALA A 241 3.20 -9.20 -15.18
CA ALA A 241 3.19 -10.37 -16.05
C ALA A 241 3.73 -11.61 -15.33
N GLN A 242 3.17 -12.78 -15.66
CA GLN A 242 3.72 -14.08 -15.21
C GLN A 242 3.81 -15.04 -16.43
N PRO A 243 4.90 -14.93 -17.21
CA PRO A 243 5.03 -15.59 -18.50
C PRO A 243 4.96 -17.12 -18.45
N ALA A 244 5.54 -17.73 -17.41
CA ALA A 244 5.59 -19.18 -17.29
C ALA A 244 4.18 -19.78 -17.14
N TYR A 245 3.31 -19.15 -16.32
CA TYR A 245 1.93 -19.60 -16.17
C TYR A 245 1.09 -19.35 -17.41
N VAL A 246 1.24 -18.19 -18.06
CA VAL A 246 0.54 -17.94 -19.33
C VAL A 246 0.90 -19.03 -20.35
N LYS A 247 2.20 -19.36 -20.48
CA LYS A 247 2.67 -20.41 -21.41
C LYS A 247 2.17 -21.81 -21.03
N ALA A 248 2.11 -22.13 -19.75
CA ALA A 248 1.61 -23.42 -19.26
C ALA A 248 0.11 -23.60 -19.53
N LEU A 249 -0.69 -22.55 -19.35
CA LEU A 249 -2.14 -22.58 -19.56
C LEU A 249 -2.53 -22.41 -21.04
N ASN A 250 -1.69 -21.69 -21.82
CA ASN A 250 -1.87 -21.49 -23.25
C ASN A 250 -0.55 -21.74 -23.98
N PRO A 251 -0.27 -23.00 -24.40
CA PRO A 251 0.97 -23.35 -25.12
C PRO A 251 1.19 -22.59 -26.44
N GLN A 252 0.13 -22.01 -27.01
CA GLN A 252 0.19 -21.21 -28.23
C GLN A 252 0.32 -19.70 -27.97
N ALA A 253 0.37 -19.29 -26.70
CA ALA A 253 0.49 -17.87 -26.34
C ALA A 253 1.69 -17.21 -27.04
N THR A 254 1.42 -16.07 -27.65
CA THR A 254 2.43 -15.19 -28.24
C THR A 254 3.30 -14.55 -27.13
N ARG A 255 4.44 -13.98 -27.53
CA ARG A 255 5.28 -13.24 -26.60
C ARG A 255 4.54 -12.06 -25.95
N GLU A 256 3.70 -11.37 -26.72
CA GLU A 256 2.88 -10.25 -26.23
C GLU A 256 1.89 -10.73 -25.17
N GLU A 257 1.17 -11.83 -25.40
CA GLU A 257 0.24 -12.41 -24.41
C GLU A 257 0.96 -12.89 -23.16
N MET A 258 2.15 -13.48 -23.26
CA MET A 258 2.96 -13.89 -22.11
C MET A 258 3.42 -12.70 -21.25
N LEU A 259 3.66 -11.53 -21.85
CA LEU A 259 4.09 -10.31 -21.17
C LEU A 259 2.94 -9.35 -20.83
N ARG A 260 1.72 -9.74 -21.15
CA ARG A 260 0.53 -8.97 -20.79
C ARG A 260 0.36 -8.94 -19.27
N PRO A 261 0.08 -7.78 -18.65
CA PRO A 261 -0.14 -7.70 -17.22
C PRO A 261 -1.36 -8.53 -16.79
N ALA A 262 -1.31 -9.09 -15.59
CA ALA A 262 -2.34 -10.00 -15.09
C ALA A 262 -3.74 -9.39 -15.13
N SER A 263 -3.89 -8.10 -14.87
CA SER A 263 -5.16 -7.36 -14.96
C SER A 263 -5.82 -7.43 -16.36
N LEU A 264 -5.08 -7.85 -17.39
CA LEU A 264 -5.55 -7.98 -18.77
C LEU A 264 -5.42 -9.41 -19.33
N SER A 265 -4.93 -10.38 -18.52
CA SER A 265 -4.65 -11.76 -18.95
C SER A 265 -5.72 -12.73 -18.47
N LYS A 266 -6.45 -13.30 -19.42
CA LYS A 266 -7.44 -14.34 -19.15
C LYS A 266 -6.81 -15.59 -18.54
N GLU A 267 -5.63 -15.96 -18.98
CA GLU A 267 -4.89 -17.10 -18.47
C GLU A 267 -4.63 -16.95 -16.96
N LEU A 268 -4.19 -15.78 -16.53
CA LEU A 268 -3.87 -15.53 -15.12
C LEU A 268 -5.13 -15.34 -14.27
N LEU A 269 -6.16 -14.65 -14.77
CA LEU A 269 -7.37 -14.39 -13.98
C LEU A 269 -8.33 -15.58 -13.99
N THR A 270 -8.71 -16.04 -15.17
CA THR A 270 -9.69 -17.14 -15.31
C THR A 270 -9.00 -18.50 -15.14
N GLY A 271 -7.82 -18.69 -15.73
CA GLY A 271 -7.12 -19.99 -15.69
C GLY A 271 -6.42 -20.25 -14.35
N LEU A 272 -5.60 -19.32 -13.87
CA LEU A 272 -4.81 -19.49 -12.64
C LEU A 272 -5.63 -19.15 -11.39
N LEU A 273 -6.11 -17.90 -11.25
CA LEU A 273 -6.73 -17.44 -10.01
C LEU A 273 -8.09 -18.12 -9.77
N ARG A 274 -8.99 -18.13 -10.76
CA ARG A 274 -10.27 -18.80 -10.59
C ARG A 274 -10.19 -20.32 -10.77
N GLY A 275 -9.50 -20.77 -11.83
CA GLY A 275 -9.44 -22.19 -12.18
C GLY A 275 -8.57 -23.01 -11.22
N LYS A 276 -7.26 -22.71 -11.14
CA LYS A 276 -6.34 -23.52 -10.34
C LYS A 276 -6.45 -23.23 -8.84
N LEU A 277 -6.54 -21.96 -8.43
CA LEU A 277 -6.63 -21.58 -7.02
C LEU A 277 -8.05 -21.63 -6.47
N GLY A 278 -9.07 -21.75 -7.34
CA GLY A 278 -10.49 -21.86 -6.95
C GLY A 278 -11.07 -20.58 -6.34
N PHE A 279 -10.53 -19.40 -6.67
CA PHE A 279 -11.02 -18.15 -6.12
C PHE A 279 -12.39 -17.78 -6.67
N ASN A 280 -13.41 -17.74 -5.82
CA ASN A 280 -14.79 -17.40 -6.17
C ASN A 280 -15.17 -15.93 -5.85
N GLY A 281 -14.33 -15.21 -5.09
CA GLY A 281 -14.58 -13.84 -4.64
C GLY A 281 -14.41 -12.77 -5.72
N LEU A 282 -14.42 -11.50 -5.30
CA LEU A 282 -14.29 -10.33 -6.17
C LEU A 282 -12.83 -10.09 -6.58
N ILE A 283 -12.58 -9.94 -7.87
CA ILE A 283 -11.29 -9.55 -8.44
C ILE A 283 -11.35 -8.08 -8.85
N SER A 284 -10.51 -7.23 -8.24
CA SER A 284 -10.31 -5.86 -8.72
C SER A 284 -8.99 -5.72 -9.49
N THR A 285 -8.91 -4.76 -10.40
CA THR A 285 -7.61 -4.32 -10.92
C THR A 285 -6.84 -3.57 -9.83
N ASP A 286 -5.56 -3.35 -10.00
CA ASP A 286 -4.85 -2.21 -9.42
C ASP A 286 -5.20 -0.92 -10.19
N ALA A 287 -4.65 0.22 -9.82
CA ALA A 287 -4.95 1.52 -10.38
C ALA A 287 -4.70 1.59 -11.90
N THR A 288 -5.74 1.74 -12.70
CA THR A 288 -5.62 1.73 -14.16
C THR A 288 -4.94 2.94 -14.80
N PRO A 289 -4.70 4.10 -14.11
CA PRO A 289 -3.80 5.13 -14.60
C PRO A 289 -2.31 4.75 -14.62
N MET A 290 -1.92 3.67 -13.91
CA MET A 290 -0.53 3.19 -13.88
C MET A 290 -0.05 2.78 -15.27
N VAL A 291 1.22 3.06 -15.57
CA VAL A 291 1.78 2.79 -16.91
C VAL A 291 1.83 1.30 -17.22
N GLY A 292 2.02 0.44 -16.22
CA GLY A 292 1.93 -1.02 -16.39
C GLY A 292 0.61 -1.49 -17.00
N PHE A 293 -0.48 -0.73 -16.80
CA PHE A 293 -1.77 -0.97 -17.46
C PHE A 293 -1.88 -0.23 -18.81
N THR A 294 -1.59 1.08 -18.81
CA THR A 294 -1.86 1.95 -19.96
C THR A 294 -0.95 1.70 -21.15
N ALA A 295 0.25 1.15 -20.93
CA ALA A 295 1.19 0.83 -22.00
C ALA A 295 0.85 -0.50 -22.73
N ALA A 296 0.00 -1.35 -22.16
CA ALA A 296 -0.28 -2.67 -22.70
C ALA A 296 -1.17 -2.65 -23.96
N MET A 297 -2.14 -1.74 -24.01
CA MET A 297 -3.04 -1.56 -25.14
C MET A 297 -3.79 -0.23 -25.05
N LYS A 298 -4.53 0.13 -26.11
CA LYS A 298 -5.37 1.34 -26.10
C LYS A 298 -6.37 1.29 -24.93
N ARG A 299 -6.57 2.43 -24.24
CA ARG A 299 -7.43 2.51 -23.07
C ARG A 299 -8.85 2.00 -23.32
N SER A 300 -9.46 2.35 -24.45
CA SER A 300 -10.80 1.88 -24.85
C SER A 300 -10.91 0.36 -24.98
N GLU A 301 -9.80 -0.29 -25.35
CA GLU A 301 -9.70 -1.75 -25.44
C GLU A 301 -9.36 -2.34 -24.07
N ALA A 302 -8.44 -1.72 -23.33
CA ALA A 302 -7.96 -2.21 -22.04
C ALA A 302 -9.08 -2.28 -20.98
N ILE A 303 -9.95 -1.26 -20.91
CA ILE A 303 -11.10 -1.24 -19.97
C ILE A 303 -12.05 -2.40 -20.23
N VAL A 304 -12.38 -2.67 -21.51
CA VAL A 304 -13.21 -3.80 -21.90
C VAL A 304 -12.49 -5.12 -21.64
N GLN A 305 -11.20 -5.19 -21.99
CA GLN A 305 -10.39 -6.39 -21.81
C GLN A 305 -10.21 -6.78 -20.34
N ALA A 306 -10.09 -5.83 -19.43
CA ALA A 306 -9.97 -6.11 -17.99
C ALA A 306 -11.17 -6.95 -17.49
N ILE A 307 -12.39 -6.56 -17.87
CA ILE A 307 -13.60 -7.31 -17.51
C ILE A 307 -13.64 -8.66 -18.26
N ASN A 308 -13.38 -8.68 -19.58
CA ASN A 308 -13.36 -9.92 -20.36
C ASN A 308 -12.32 -10.92 -19.86
N ALA A 309 -11.17 -10.47 -19.37
CA ALA A 309 -10.12 -11.31 -18.83
C ALA A 309 -10.49 -11.95 -17.49
N GLY A 310 -11.35 -11.31 -16.69
CA GLY A 310 -11.81 -11.88 -15.43
C GLY A 310 -11.85 -10.93 -14.23
N CYS A 311 -11.46 -9.64 -14.38
CA CYS A 311 -11.68 -8.64 -13.34
C CYS A 311 -13.18 -8.37 -13.18
N ASP A 312 -13.60 -8.12 -11.95
CA ASP A 312 -14.99 -7.76 -11.63
C ASP A 312 -15.14 -6.27 -11.38
N MET A 313 -14.07 -5.60 -10.92
CA MET A 313 -14.09 -4.18 -10.61
C MET A 313 -12.82 -3.48 -11.07
N ILE A 314 -12.98 -2.29 -11.63
CA ILE A 314 -11.90 -1.43 -12.15
C ILE A 314 -11.58 -0.35 -11.12
N LEU A 315 -10.35 -0.35 -10.62
CA LEU A 315 -9.78 0.66 -9.73
C LEU A 315 -8.83 1.53 -10.55
N PHE A 316 -8.78 2.58 -10.26
CA PHE A 316 -9.17 3.93 -10.31
C PHE A 316 -9.24 4.39 -11.78
N ASN A 317 -10.03 5.34 -12.08
CA ASN A 317 -10.20 5.80 -13.47
C ASN A 317 -9.21 6.92 -13.78
N LYS A 318 -8.81 7.07 -15.05
CA LYS A 318 -8.17 8.29 -15.55
C LYS A 318 -9.23 9.38 -15.75
N SER A 319 -10.31 9.03 -16.47
CA SER A 319 -11.58 9.75 -16.54
C SER A 319 -12.67 8.72 -16.37
N LEU A 320 -13.57 8.92 -15.42
CA LEU A 320 -14.66 7.99 -15.15
C LEU A 320 -15.64 7.97 -16.31
N GLU A 321 -15.96 9.12 -16.87
CA GLU A 321 -16.91 9.28 -17.96
C GLU A 321 -16.42 8.59 -19.25
N GLU A 322 -15.12 8.75 -19.57
CA GLU A 322 -14.52 8.07 -20.72
C GLU A 322 -14.54 6.55 -20.54
N ASP A 323 -14.07 6.06 -19.38
CA ASP A 323 -14.00 4.62 -19.09
C ASP A 323 -15.37 3.98 -19.07
N PHE A 324 -16.36 4.64 -18.46
CA PHE A 324 -17.76 4.24 -18.49
C PHE A 324 -18.29 4.18 -19.92
N GLY A 325 -18.00 5.23 -20.71
CA GLY A 325 -18.37 5.29 -22.14
C GLY A 325 -17.77 4.15 -22.94
N TYR A 326 -16.50 3.81 -22.73
CA TYR A 326 -15.82 2.68 -23.39
C TYR A 326 -16.47 1.33 -23.03
N LEU A 327 -16.76 1.12 -21.74
CA LEU A 327 -17.38 -0.12 -21.30
C LEU A 327 -18.80 -0.27 -21.84
N LEU A 328 -19.61 0.78 -21.80
CA LEU A 328 -20.98 0.79 -22.32
C LEU A 328 -21.00 0.60 -23.84
N ALA A 329 -20.08 1.23 -24.58
CA ALA A 329 -19.92 1.00 -26.01
C ALA A 329 -19.50 -0.45 -26.30
N GLY A 330 -18.58 -1.01 -25.53
CA GLY A 330 -18.17 -2.42 -25.61
C GLY A 330 -19.34 -3.37 -25.41
N ALA A 331 -20.21 -3.11 -24.45
CA ALA A 331 -21.41 -3.89 -24.19
C ALA A 331 -22.40 -3.81 -25.36
N LYS A 332 -22.68 -2.61 -25.88
CA LYS A 332 -23.60 -2.40 -27.03
C LYS A 332 -23.09 -3.01 -28.33
N THR A 333 -21.78 -3.04 -28.56
CA THR A 333 -21.15 -3.66 -29.75
C THR A 333 -20.82 -5.14 -29.58
N ARG A 334 -21.06 -5.72 -28.42
CA ARG A 334 -20.75 -7.12 -28.05
C ARG A 334 -19.23 -7.41 -28.01
N ASN A 335 -18.37 -6.39 -27.92
CA ASN A 335 -16.97 -6.56 -27.63
C ASN A 335 -16.74 -6.90 -26.15
N LEU A 336 -17.64 -6.46 -25.27
CA LEU A 336 -17.74 -6.92 -23.89
C LEU A 336 -18.69 -8.13 -23.83
N SER A 337 -18.23 -9.23 -23.23
CA SER A 337 -19.08 -10.37 -22.94
C SER A 337 -20.14 -10.00 -21.90
N MET A 338 -21.42 -10.14 -22.27
CA MET A 338 -22.52 -9.86 -21.34
C MET A 338 -22.54 -10.84 -20.17
N ASP A 339 -22.25 -12.12 -20.42
CA ASP A 339 -22.11 -13.12 -19.35
C ASP A 339 -21.03 -12.73 -18.37
N ARG A 340 -19.89 -12.15 -18.85
CA ARG A 340 -18.80 -11.74 -17.99
C ARG A 340 -19.13 -10.48 -17.19
N LEU A 341 -19.87 -9.53 -17.80
CA LEU A 341 -20.38 -8.36 -17.07
C LEU A 341 -21.36 -8.78 -15.97
N ASP A 342 -22.29 -9.68 -16.28
CA ASP A 342 -23.24 -10.20 -15.30
C ASP A 342 -22.56 -10.94 -14.15
N GLU A 343 -21.56 -11.78 -14.45
CA GLU A 343 -20.73 -12.42 -13.41
C GLU A 343 -20.00 -11.40 -12.52
N ALA A 344 -19.47 -10.32 -13.09
CA ALA A 344 -18.80 -9.26 -12.33
C ALA A 344 -19.78 -8.60 -11.36
N VAL A 345 -20.94 -8.18 -11.87
CA VAL A 345 -21.97 -7.52 -11.05
C VAL A 345 -22.47 -8.46 -9.95
N LEU A 346 -22.73 -9.72 -10.25
CA LEU A 346 -23.16 -10.71 -9.24
C LEU A 346 -22.12 -10.87 -8.12
N ARG A 347 -20.81 -10.92 -8.43
CA ARG A 347 -19.75 -10.99 -7.40
C ARG A 347 -19.63 -9.71 -6.58
N ILE A 348 -19.81 -8.54 -7.21
CA ILE A 348 -19.86 -7.27 -6.50
C ILE A 348 -21.02 -7.25 -5.50
N LEU A 349 -22.21 -7.62 -5.96
CA LEU A 349 -23.41 -7.69 -5.11
C LEU A 349 -23.28 -8.75 -4.01
N ALA A 350 -22.74 -9.94 -4.34
CA ALA A 350 -22.48 -10.99 -3.36
C ALA A 350 -21.47 -10.56 -2.29
N THR A 351 -20.43 -9.81 -2.69
CA THR A 351 -19.48 -9.20 -1.72
C THR A 351 -20.21 -8.22 -0.79
N LYS A 352 -21.04 -7.34 -1.34
CA LYS A 352 -21.85 -6.38 -0.54
C LYS A 352 -22.79 -7.12 0.42
N ALA A 353 -23.47 -8.18 -0.07
CA ALA A 353 -24.37 -8.98 0.75
C ALA A 353 -23.63 -9.73 1.87
N SER A 354 -22.43 -10.30 1.59
CA SER A 354 -21.61 -11.01 2.57
C SER A 354 -21.09 -10.11 3.71
N LEU A 355 -21.07 -8.80 3.50
CA LEU A 355 -20.75 -7.78 4.51
C LEU A 355 -22.01 -7.24 5.21
N GLY A 356 -23.18 -7.78 4.88
CA GLY A 356 -24.46 -7.33 5.43
C GLY A 356 -24.88 -5.92 4.99
N LEU A 357 -24.28 -5.36 3.92
CA LEU A 357 -24.52 -3.96 3.54
C LEU A 357 -25.97 -3.71 3.13
N HIS A 358 -26.66 -4.69 2.54
CA HIS A 358 -28.08 -4.61 2.21
C HIS A 358 -28.96 -4.46 3.46
N LYS A 359 -28.66 -5.21 4.53
CA LYS A 359 -29.38 -5.11 5.82
C LYS A 359 -29.10 -3.77 6.47
N LYS A 360 -27.82 -3.39 6.57
CA LYS A 360 -27.41 -2.07 7.12
C LYS A 360 -28.03 -0.90 6.35
N LYS A 361 -28.21 -1.02 5.02
CA LYS A 361 -28.89 -0.01 4.20
C LYS A 361 -30.36 0.14 4.60
N ALA A 362 -31.06 -0.98 4.77
CA ALA A 362 -32.46 -0.99 5.19
C ALA A 362 -32.64 -0.42 6.62
N GLU A 363 -31.67 -0.63 7.50
CA GLU A 363 -31.67 -0.16 8.88
C GLU A 363 -31.14 1.28 9.03
N GLY A 364 -30.52 1.87 8.00
CA GLY A 364 -29.88 3.18 8.05
C GLY A 364 -28.55 3.19 8.83
N THR A 365 -27.88 2.04 8.97
CA THR A 365 -26.69 1.84 9.81
C THR A 365 -25.40 1.60 9.02
N LEU A 366 -25.36 1.97 7.71
CA LEU A 366 -24.19 1.80 6.85
C LEU A 366 -22.95 2.56 7.33
N VAL A 367 -23.15 3.73 7.95
CA VAL A 367 -22.09 4.54 8.56
C VAL A 367 -22.47 4.78 10.02
N PRO A 368 -21.60 4.43 10.97
CA PRO A 368 -21.86 4.63 12.40
C PRO A 368 -22.07 6.09 12.77
N GLU A 369 -22.68 6.35 13.93
CA GLU A 369 -22.85 7.70 14.46
C GLU A 369 -21.50 8.32 14.89
N LYS A 370 -21.48 9.65 15.12
CA LYS A 370 -20.25 10.42 15.39
C LYS A 370 -19.47 9.92 16.61
N GLU A 371 -20.14 9.38 17.59
CA GLU A 371 -19.55 8.82 18.80
C GLU A 371 -18.57 7.67 18.50
N ALA A 372 -18.77 6.97 17.39
CA ALA A 372 -17.86 5.92 16.97
C ALA A 372 -16.45 6.44 16.63
N LEU A 373 -16.29 7.73 16.34
CA LEU A 373 -14.99 8.35 16.07
C LEU A 373 -14.04 8.33 17.27
N GLU A 374 -14.53 8.16 18.49
CA GLU A 374 -13.69 8.05 19.69
C GLU A 374 -12.69 6.88 19.64
N ILE A 375 -12.95 5.87 18.79
CA ILE A 375 -12.05 4.73 18.61
C ILE A 375 -10.83 5.09 17.75
N VAL A 376 -10.93 6.11 16.88
CA VAL A 376 -9.86 6.51 15.94
C VAL A 376 -8.70 7.10 16.75
N GLY A 377 -7.53 6.51 16.61
CA GLY A 377 -6.34 6.93 17.34
C GLY A 377 -6.46 6.79 18.87
N CYS A 378 -7.29 5.86 19.37
CA CYS A 378 -7.46 5.66 20.81
C CYS A 378 -6.17 5.14 21.48
N GLU A 379 -6.05 5.37 22.79
CA GLU A 379 -4.86 5.02 23.58
C GLU A 379 -4.51 3.52 23.50
N LYS A 380 -5.52 2.64 23.43
CA LYS A 380 -5.30 1.20 23.27
C LYS A 380 -4.56 0.91 21.96
N HIS A 381 -5.00 1.46 20.85
CA HIS A 381 -4.41 1.25 19.53
C HIS A 381 -2.99 1.85 19.46
N LYS A 382 -2.82 3.09 19.95
CA LYS A 382 -1.49 3.73 20.05
C LYS A 382 -0.52 2.92 20.92
N SER A 383 -1.00 2.33 22.02
CA SER A 383 -0.14 1.49 22.87
C SER A 383 0.30 0.22 22.15
N TRP A 384 -0.56 -0.40 21.32
CA TRP A 384 -0.19 -1.52 20.48
C TRP A 384 0.84 -1.15 19.42
N ALA A 385 0.63 -0.02 18.71
CA ALA A 385 1.58 0.48 17.73
C ALA A 385 2.94 0.80 18.36
N LYS A 386 2.94 1.44 19.53
CA LYS A 386 4.17 1.70 20.29
C LYS A 386 4.90 0.41 20.66
N LYS A 387 4.18 -0.61 21.14
CA LYS A 387 4.77 -1.91 21.46
C LYS A 387 5.40 -2.56 20.24
N VAL A 388 4.72 -2.50 19.08
CA VAL A 388 5.27 -2.99 17.81
C VAL A 388 6.54 -2.25 17.44
N ALA A 389 6.54 -0.91 17.51
CA ALA A 389 7.73 -0.11 17.22
C ALA A 389 8.90 -0.47 18.14
N ASP A 390 8.66 -0.63 19.45
CA ASP A 390 9.69 -1.04 20.42
C ASP A 390 10.24 -2.44 20.09
N GLN A 391 9.40 -3.39 19.68
CA GLN A 391 9.79 -4.76 19.33
C GLN A 391 10.46 -4.89 17.97
N ALA A 392 10.16 -3.98 17.02
CA ALA A 392 10.69 -4.01 15.67
C ALA A 392 12.15 -3.53 15.57
N ILE A 393 12.67 -2.90 16.61
CA ILE A 393 14.06 -2.41 16.64
C ILE A 393 15.01 -3.59 16.46
N THR A 394 15.78 -3.57 15.37
CA THR A 394 16.68 -4.66 15.00
C THR A 394 18.12 -4.18 15.04
N LEU A 395 18.93 -4.78 15.91
CA LEU A 395 20.38 -4.55 15.93
C LEU A 395 21.01 -5.37 14.81
N VAL A 396 21.45 -4.70 13.74
CA VAL A 396 22.06 -5.35 12.58
C VAL A 396 23.53 -5.66 12.82
N ARG A 397 24.24 -4.74 13.48
CA ARG A 397 25.70 -4.86 13.70
C ARG A 397 26.15 -4.00 14.87
N ASP A 398 26.93 -4.56 15.79
CA ASP A 398 27.63 -3.86 16.87
C ASP A 398 28.92 -4.61 17.23
N GLU A 399 29.93 -4.57 16.34
CA GLU A 399 31.20 -5.27 16.52
C GLU A 399 32.08 -4.66 17.64
N GLN A 400 31.84 -3.40 17.95
CA GLN A 400 32.63 -2.66 18.95
C GLN A 400 31.93 -2.59 20.31
N GLU A 401 30.80 -3.27 20.47
CA GLU A 401 29.99 -3.21 21.70
C GLU A 401 29.69 -1.76 22.12
N LEU A 402 29.30 -0.93 21.16
CA LEU A 402 29.03 0.49 21.35
C LEU A 402 27.78 0.74 22.20
N LEU A 403 26.78 -0.13 22.04
CA LEU A 403 25.51 0.00 22.73
C LEU A 403 25.54 -0.67 24.14
N PRO A 404 24.86 -0.08 25.13
CA PRO A 404 24.17 1.21 25.07
C PRO A 404 25.13 2.39 25.11
N ILE A 405 24.85 3.41 24.27
CA ILE A 405 25.59 4.68 24.36
C ILE A 405 25.25 5.42 25.64
N SER A 406 26.24 6.16 26.18
CA SER A 406 26.06 6.91 27.42
C SER A 406 26.71 8.29 27.33
N PRO A 407 26.03 9.37 27.79
CA PRO A 407 26.59 10.71 27.80
C PRO A 407 27.79 10.87 28.77
N LYS A 408 28.04 9.88 29.64
CA LYS A 408 29.25 9.82 30.46
C LYS A 408 30.48 9.45 29.65
N LYS A 409 30.32 8.67 28.58
CA LYS A 409 31.39 8.20 27.70
C LYS A 409 31.46 9.02 26.41
N TYR A 410 30.29 9.42 25.86
CA TYR A 410 30.14 10.09 24.57
C TYR A 410 29.31 11.36 24.75
N LYS A 411 29.90 12.42 25.30
CA LYS A 411 29.17 13.63 25.69
C LYS A 411 28.67 14.43 24.49
N ARG A 412 29.52 14.57 23.46
CA ARG A 412 29.33 15.48 22.33
C ARG A 412 28.99 14.66 21.09
N VAL A 413 27.76 14.83 20.61
CA VAL A 413 27.20 14.10 19.48
C VAL A 413 27.12 15.00 18.27
N TYR A 414 27.64 14.51 17.14
CA TYR A 414 27.35 15.09 15.83
C TYR A 414 26.20 14.30 15.18
N LEU A 415 25.05 14.97 15.00
CA LEU A 415 23.83 14.39 14.45
C LEU A 415 23.65 14.78 12.99
N ASN A 416 23.66 13.82 12.10
CA ASN A 416 23.36 13.99 10.68
C ASN A 416 22.11 13.17 10.31
N VAL A 417 21.03 13.88 9.94
CA VAL A 417 19.77 13.23 9.52
C VAL A 417 19.65 13.30 7.99
N ILE A 418 19.77 12.16 7.36
CA ILE A 418 19.72 12.00 5.92
C ILE A 418 18.27 11.78 5.52
N GLN A 419 17.63 12.81 4.97
CA GLN A 419 16.21 12.81 4.55
C GLN A 419 15.96 13.81 3.43
N LYS A 420 14.75 13.80 2.86
CA LYS A 420 14.34 14.69 1.76
C LYS A 420 14.32 16.17 2.18
N ASP A 421 13.78 16.45 3.36
CA ASP A 421 13.77 17.80 3.92
C ASP A 421 15.15 18.11 4.51
N LEU A 422 15.82 19.12 3.94
CA LEU A 422 17.18 19.50 4.32
C LEU A 422 17.21 20.49 5.50
N ASP A 423 16.04 20.98 5.95
CA ASP A 423 15.98 21.94 7.05
C ASP A 423 16.32 21.26 8.40
N PRO A 424 17.40 21.66 9.09
CA PRO A 424 17.74 21.12 10.39
C PRO A 424 16.71 21.47 11.48
N GLU A 425 15.87 22.49 11.26
CA GLU A 425 14.82 22.91 12.20
C GLU A 425 13.50 22.15 12.01
N ASN A 426 13.40 21.21 11.04
CA ASN A 426 12.17 20.44 10.88
C ASN A 426 11.89 19.55 12.11
N ALA A 427 10.61 19.25 12.33
CA ALA A 427 10.13 18.55 13.52
C ALA A 427 10.80 17.19 13.76
N PHE A 428 11.13 16.44 12.70
CA PHE A 428 11.77 15.14 12.82
C PHE A 428 13.19 15.27 13.37
N VAL A 429 14.00 16.18 12.81
CA VAL A 429 15.38 16.44 13.26
C VAL A 429 15.38 16.95 14.70
N GLN A 430 14.51 17.92 15.00
CA GLN A 430 14.43 18.49 16.36
C GLN A 430 13.97 17.45 17.39
N SER A 431 13.05 16.57 17.04
CA SER A 431 12.63 15.46 17.91
C SER A 431 13.81 14.54 18.31
N TRP A 432 14.70 14.22 17.36
CA TRP A 432 15.89 13.42 17.67
C TRP A 432 16.90 14.19 18.52
N LYS A 433 17.15 15.46 18.18
CA LYS A 433 18.02 16.33 18.96
C LYS A 433 17.56 16.40 20.42
N GLU A 434 16.28 16.71 20.63
CA GLU A 434 15.68 16.82 21.97
C GLU A 434 15.80 15.51 22.76
N LYS A 435 15.56 14.36 22.14
CA LYS A 435 15.72 13.05 22.80
C LYS A 435 17.15 12.82 23.30
N PHE A 436 18.15 13.11 22.48
CA PHE A 436 19.54 13.01 22.90
C PHE A 436 19.89 14.02 24.02
N GLU A 437 19.42 15.26 23.91
CA GLU A 437 19.65 16.29 24.90
C GLU A 437 18.99 15.96 26.24
N GLN A 438 17.79 15.40 26.25
CA GLN A 438 17.10 14.91 27.45
C GLN A 438 17.88 13.82 28.18
N GLU A 439 18.55 12.94 27.44
CA GLU A 439 19.45 11.92 27.99
C GLU A 439 20.81 12.49 28.45
N GLY A 440 21.04 13.80 28.23
CA GLY A 440 22.22 14.52 28.71
C GLY A 440 23.36 14.63 27.71
N PHE A 441 23.15 14.32 26.44
CA PHE A 441 24.14 14.58 25.39
C PHE A 441 24.15 16.07 24.99
N GLN A 442 25.25 16.51 24.39
CA GLN A 442 25.38 17.80 23.72
C GLN A 442 25.34 17.56 22.23
N VAL A 443 24.32 18.08 21.52
CA VAL A 443 24.06 17.73 20.14
C VAL A 443 24.38 18.88 19.20
N THR A 444 25.23 18.62 18.21
CA THR A 444 25.45 19.49 17.06
C THR A 444 24.76 18.88 15.85
N VAL A 445 23.76 19.58 15.29
CA VAL A 445 23.03 19.12 14.12
C VAL A 445 23.72 19.59 12.85
N ARG A 446 23.89 18.68 11.89
CA ARG A 446 24.37 18.99 10.53
C ARG A 446 23.31 19.78 9.76
N ASP A 447 23.67 20.98 9.29
CA ASP A 447 22.84 21.75 8.37
C ASP A 447 23.07 21.27 6.92
N ARG A 448 22.18 20.45 6.40
CA ARG A 448 22.29 19.86 5.07
C ARG A 448 21.93 20.82 3.93
N ARG A 449 21.41 22.00 4.22
CA ARG A 449 21.20 23.07 3.22
C ARG A 449 22.53 23.60 2.69
N VAL A 450 23.60 23.50 3.50
CA VAL A 450 24.96 23.85 3.10
C VAL A 450 25.65 22.63 2.52
N SER A 451 25.95 22.64 1.24
CA SER A 451 26.70 21.60 0.53
C SER A 451 27.81 22.19 -0.31
N ILE A 452 28.84 21.41 -0.58
CA ILE A 452 29.97 21.79 -1.42
C ILE A 452 29.88 21.05 -2.76
N SER A 453 30.01 21.79 -3.84
CA SER A 453 29.99 21.23 -5.20
C SER A 453 31.42 21.23 -5.79
N MET A 454 31.62 20.52 -6.89
CA MET A 454 32.88 20.60 -7.65
C MET A 454 33.19 22.02 -8.14
N GLU A 455 32.16 22.84 -8.42
CA GLU A 455 32.33 24.24 -8.81
C GLU A 455 32.96 25.08 -7.70
N ASP A 456 32.61 24.81 -6.44
CA ASP A 456 33.20 25.49 -5.27
C ASP A 456 34.72 25.26 -5.15
N PHE A 457 35.22 24.10 -5.61
CA PHE A 457 36.67 23.82 -5.69
C PHE A 457 37.36 24.53 -6.84
N VAL A 458 36.68 24.62 -7.99
CA VAL A 458 37.23 25.26 -9.20
C VAL A 458 37.20 26.77 -9.08
N ASN A 459 36.21 27.33 -8.40
CA ASN A 459 36.04 28.77 -8.20
C ASN A 459 35.81 29.15 -6.73
N PRO A 460 36.82 29.02 -5.86
CA PRO A 460 36.67 29.27 -4.42
C PRO A 460 36.32 30.74 -4.10
N ALA A 461 36.58 31.69 -5.01
CA ALA A 461 36.25 33.11 -4.82
C ALA A 461 34.72 33.37 -4.76
N GLY A 462 33.89 32.48 -5.27
CA GLY A 462 32.44 32.55 -5.20
C GLY A 462 31.82 31.83 -4.00
N MET A 463 32.64 31.27 -3.11
CA MET A 463 32.18 30.47 -1.97
C MET A 463 31.57 31.36 -0.89
N THR A 464 30.38 30.98 -0.37
CA THR A 464 29.78 31.67 0.77
C THR A 464 30.55 31.37 2.07
N PRO A 465 30.44 32.25 3.12
CA PRO A 465 31.07 32.00 4.41
C PRO A 465 30.68 30.63 5.02
N GLU A 466 29.43 30.22 4.85
CA GLU A 466 28.91 28.94 5.36
C GLU A 466 29.59 27.77 4.64
N LYS A 467 29.71 27.83 3.30
CA LYS A 467 30.43 26.83 2.51
C LYS A 467 31.93 26.80 2.87
N GLY A 468 32.53 27.97 3.09
CA GLY A 468 33.94 28.09 3.56
C GLY A 468 34.15 27.44 4.93
N LYS A 469 33.20 27.63 5.85
CA LYS A 469 33.22 26.97 7.17
C LYS A 469 33.07 25.44 7.00
N LEU A 470 32.13 24.99 6.20
CA LEU A 470 31.94 23.56 5.92
C LEU A 470 33.19 22.93 5.30
N MET A 471 33.83 23.62 4.34
CA MET A 471 35.08 23.15 3.75
C MET A 471 36.19 23.06 4.77
N HIS A 472 36.31 24.01 5.68
CA HIS A 472 37.28 23.94 6.78
C HIS A 472 37.03 22.73 7.69
N GLU A 473 35.77 22.46 8.03
CA GLU A 473 35.36 21.27 8.80
C GLU A 473 35.79 19.96 8.11
N MET A 474 35.67 19.89 6.78
CA MET A 474 36.03 18.70 6.00
C MET A 474 37.52 18.39 5.98
N TYR A 475 38.36 19.39 6.17
CA TYR A 475 39.84 19.26 6.18
C TYR A 475 40.46 19.17 7.57
N ARG A 476 39.64 19.10 8.62
CA ARG A 476 40.15 18.99 9.99
C ARG A 476 40.90 17.68 10.21
N SER A 477 41.94 17.75 11.00
CA SER A 477 42.62 16.55 11.48
C SER A 477 41.71 15.73 12.40
N VAL A 478 41.96 14.42 12.51
CA VAL A 478 41.23 13.55 13.44
C VAL A 478 41.30 14.05 14.88
N GLU A 479 42.45 14.57 15.30
CA GLU A 479 42.62 15.10 16.64
C GLU A 479 41.79 16.37 16.90
N GLU A 480 41.61 17.23 15.91
CA GLU A 480 40.70 18.37 16.01
C GLU A 480 39.24 17.93 16.07
N MET A 481 38.86 16.92 15.27
CA MET A 481 37.50 16.36 15.28
C MET A 481 37.16 15.74 16.64
N LYS A 482 38.09 15.02 17.26
CA LYS A 482 37.96 14.44 18.61
C LYS A 482 37.84 15.50 19.71
N GLN A 483 38.30 16.73 19.47
CA GLN A 483 38.11 17.83 20.43
C GLN A 483 36.64 18.30 20.47
N ASP A 484 35.87 18.12 19.39
CA ASP A 484 34.50 18.61 19.30
C ASP A 484 33.45 17.48 19.41
N TYR A 485 33.78 16.27 18.96
CA TYR A 485 32.82 15.17 18.88
C TYR A 485 33.36 13.88 19.50
N ASP A 486 32.51 13.22 20.28
CA ASP A 486 32.77 11.92 20.89
C ASP A 486 32.05 10.79 20.17
N LEU A 487 30.95 11.09 19.44
CA LEU A 487 30.08 10.14 18.74
C LEU A 487 29.43 10.79 17.52
N TYR A 488 29.47 10.09 16.40
CA TYR A 488 28.66 10.42 15.26
C TYR A 488 27.35 9.62 15.28
N VAL A 489 26.23 10.28 15.00
CA VAL A 489 24.92 9.65 14.85
C VAL A 489 24.35 10.00 13.47
N TYR A 490 24.13 8.98 12.67
CA TYR A 490 23.53 9.09 11.35
C TYR A 490 22.14 8.49 11.38
N ILE A 491 21.14 9.25 10.95
CA ILE A 491 19.76 8.79 10.84
C ILE A 491 19.36 8.83 9.37
N CYS A 492 19.17 7.65 8.78
CA CYS A 492 18.70 7.51 7.41
C CYS A 492 17.17 7.41 7.40
N ASN A 493 16.50 8.56 7.25
CA ASN A 493 15.06 8.66 7.12
C ASN A 493 14.70 8.78 5.63
N MET A 494 14.80 7.67 4.91
CA MET A 494 14.55 7.61 3.48
C MET A 494 13.22 6.92 3.23
N GLU A 495 12.23 7.70 2.82
CA GLU A 495 10.96 7.15 2.39
C GLU A 495 11.15 6.36 1.08
N ASN A 496 10.99 5.05 1.18
CA ASN A 496 11.15 4.12 0.07
C ASN A 496 9.78 3.55 -0.32
N ALA A 497 8.85 4.41 -0.66
CA ALA A 497 7.52 3.99 -1.08
C ALA A 497 7.15 4.57 -2.43
N SER A 498 6.37 3.82 -3.18
CA SER A 498 5.78 4.11 -4.48
C SER A 498 5.70 5.61 -4.80
N ASN A 499 6.34 6.04 -5.88
CA ASN A 499 6.41 7.42 -6.38
C ASN A 499 7.40 8.39 -5.67
N ASN A 500 8.11 7.96 -4.62
CA ASN A 500 9.11 8.76 -3.94
C ASN A 500 10.43 7.99 -3.77
N THR A 501 10.88 7.32 -4.81
CA THR A 501 11.88 6.26 -4.72
C THR A 501 13.33 6.71 -4.71
N THR A 502 13.63 7.99 -4.84
CA THR A 502 15.02 8.44 -4.86
C THR A 502 15.26 9.67 -4.03
N LEU A 503 15.80 9.46 -2.85
CA LEU A 503 16.64 10.46 -2.22
C LEU A 503 18.01 10.40 -2.93
N ARG A 504 18.42 11.47 -3.60
CA ARG A 504 19.80 11.57 -4.08
C ARG A 504 20.70 11.78 -2.87
N LEU A 505 21.51 10.80 -2.55
CA LEU A 505 22.61 10.98 -1.64
C LEU A 505 23.67 11.83 -2.33
N ASN A 506 24.19 12.83 -1.63
CA ASN A 506 25.27 13.63 -2.14
C ASN A 506 26.60 12.92 -1.84
N TRP A 507 27.13 12.21 -2.84
CA TRP A 507 28.41 11.49 -2.77
C TRP A 507 29.58 12.41 -3.15
N ASN A 508 29.82 13.45 -2.40
CA ASN A 508 31.09 14.14 -2.54
C ASN A 508 32.20 13.33 -1.89
N VAL A 509 32.58 12.27 -2.55
CA VAL A 509 33.46 11.18 -2.08
C VAL A 509 34.83 11.65 -1.64
N CYS A 510 35.22 12.84 -2.04
CA CYS A 510 36.61 13.27 -1.85
C CYS A 510 36.92 13.80 -0.44
N PHE A 511 35.92 14.14 0.38
CA PHE A 511 36.19 15.06 1.47
C PHE A 511 35.46 14.80 2.82
N GLY A 512 34.81 13.69 3.02
CA GLY A 512 34.37 13.30 4.37
C GLY A 512 33.11 13.99 4.88
N LEU A 513 33.18 14.61 6.03
CA LEU A 513 32.05 15.07 6.86
C LEU A 513 30.97 15.97 6.24
N GLY A 514 31.21 16.50 5.08
CA GLY A 514 30.30 17.50 4.50
C GLY A 514 29.03 16.94 3.89
N ASP A 515 29.00 15.67 3.61
CA ASP A 515 27.99 15.05 2.78
C ASP A 515 27.26 13.89 3.44
N ASP A 516 26.42 13.23 2.66
CA ASP A 516 25.55 12.17 3.13
C ASP A 516 26.29 10.83 3.34
N ALA A 517 27.63 10.80 3.13
CA ALA A 517 28.46 9.62 3.39
C ALA A 517 28.77 9.51 4.89
N PRO A 518 28.34 8.44 5.55
CA PRO A 518 28.46 8.30 7.00
C PRO A 518 29.76 7.62 7.39
N TRP A 519 30.90 8.16 7.10
CA TRP A 519 32.18 7.56 7.55
C TRP A 519 33.25 8.61 7.61
N PHE A 520 34.10 8.51 8.55
CA PHE A 520 35.04 9.50 8.77
C PHE A 520 36.29 9.06 9.41
N ALA A 521 36.35 9.20 10.69
CA ALA A 521 37.51 8.84 11.50
C ALA A 521 37.10 7.59 12.29
N PRO A 522 37.70 6.41 12.07
CA PRO A 522 37.42 5.22 12.88
C PRO A 522 37.66 5.41 14.35
N GLU A 523 38.44 6.45 14.71
CA GLU A 523 38.73 6.85 16.08
C GLU A 523 37.53 7.47 16.80
N ILE A 524 36.52 7.93 16.07
CA ILE A 524 35.25 8.44 16.63
C ILE A 524 34.19 7.43 16.29
N PRO A 525 33.56 6.78 17.28
CA PRO A 525 32.50 5.80 17.03
C PRO A 525 31.33 6.39 16.27
N ALA A 526 30.66 5.57 15.45
CA ALA A 526 29.50 5.99 14.69
C ALA A 526 28.32 5.06 14.95
N LEU A 527 27.14 5.64 15.21
CA LEU A 527 25.86 4.97 15.30
C LEU A 527 25.04 5.28 14.04
N MET A 528 24.62 4.26 13.31
CA MET A 528 23.74 4.40 12.17
C MET A 528 22.35 3.87 12.51
N ILE A 529 21.32 4.67 12.25
CA ILE A 529 19.92 4.34 12.46
C ILE A 529 19.21 4.46 11.10
N SER A 530 18.51 3.42 10.67
CA SER A 530 17.57 3.48 9.53
C SER A 530 16.15 3.43 10.08
N THR A 531 15.32 4.36 9.61
CA THR A 531 13.92 4.47 10.03
C THR A 531 12.98 4.02 8.90
#